data_9b8ebfb55aa0d8fb6d111382c63320e6
#
_entry.id   9b8ebfb55aa0d8fb6d111382c63320e6
#
_cell.length_a   1.000
_cell.length_b   1.000
_cell.length_c   1.000
_cell.angle_alpha   90.00
_cell.angle_beta   90.00
_cell.angle_gamma   90.00
#
_symmetry.space_group_name_H-M   'P 1'
#
loop_
_entity.id
_entity.type
_entity.pdbx_description
1 polymer ?
#
loop_
_entity_poly.entity_id
_entity_poly.type
_entity_poly.pdbx_seq_one_letter_code
_entity_poly.pdbx_strand_id
1 'polypeptide(L)'
;NSRGQTIAPQKIENLFQDFDSIKTVFLVGDGKEFNTVLIYPNFENENIASYRGKTSEIRELFSSMILSVNSFLSPFERIVNYVVINRDFSEKNGELTPKGTFKRKRIIKNFEEIIAHLYEKNYTSLRYDNKEIRIPKWVIREIGTLDRNISWDGKTISLRDSSKKLSISWNDNSVQLGDFSYILENDILDLNTFIQSPNLWLGNFGFTEFIGTTIFRLRETKLFNGMLFEKVVSGSTVN
;
A
#
# COMPACT_ATOMS: atom_id res chain seq x y z
N ASN A 1 -7.32 14.38 -3.06
CA ASN A 1 -6.78 13.27 -3.83
C ASN A 1 -7.45 13.18 -5.21
N SER A 2 -7.03 12.26 -6.04
CA SER A 2 -7.57 12.04 -7.40
C SER A 2 -9.07 11.70 -7.47
N ARG A 3 -9.68 11.36 -6.34
CA ARG A 3 -11.12 11.04 -6.20
C ARG A 3 -11.96 12.20 -5.65
N GLY A 4 -11.41 13.42 -5.60
CA GLY A 4 -12.09 14.62 -5.12
C GLY A 4 -12.24 14.73 -3.60
N GLN A 5 -11.64 13.82 -2.82
CA GLN A 5 -11.65 13.90 -1.36
C GLN A 5 -10.57 14.86 -0.88
N THR A 6 -10.93 15.78 0.01
CA THR A 6 -9.98 16.71 0.62
C THR A 6 -9.30 16.06 1.80
N ILE A 7 -7.98 16.09 1.80
CA ILE A 7 -7.14 15.62 2.90
C ILE A 7 -6.43 16.84 3.48
N ALA A 8 -6.45 16.98 4.80
CA ALA A 8 -5.69 18.00 5.52
C ALA A 8 -4.30 17.44 5.89
N PRO A 9 -3.23 17.78 5.16
CA PRO A 9 -1.91 17.17 5.38
C PRO A 9 -1.41 17.36 6.81
N GLN A 10 -1.58 18.56 7.36
CA GLN A 10 -1.13 18.89 8.72
C GLN A 10 -1.80 18.02 9.78
N LYS A 11 -3.07 17.66 9.61
CA LYS A 11 -3.79 16.76 10.53
C LYS A 11 -3.06 15.40 10.62
N ILE A 12 -2.65 14.85 9.48
CA ILE A 12 -1.95 13.56 9.42
C ILE A 12 -0.52 13.71 9.92
N GLU A 13 0.18 14.75 9.49
CA GLU A 13 1.56 15.04 9.90
C GLU A 13 1.67 15.23 11.42
N ASN A 14 0.68 15.86 12.05
CA ASN A 14 0.63 16.07 13.50
C ASN A 14 0.49 14.76 14.31
N LEU A 15 -0.12 13.71 13.75
CA LEU A 15 -0.22 12.41 14.43
C LEU A 15 1.15 11.74 14.65
N PHE A 16 2.20 12.23 13.99
CA PHE A 16 3.55 11.73 14.18
C PHE A 16 4.35 12.50 15.25
N GLN A 17 3.81 13.59 15.79
CA GLN A 17 4.52 14.42 16.77
C GLN A 17 4.81 13.72 18.11
N ASP A 18 4.02 12.69 18.43
CA ASP A 18 4.20 11.89 19.66
C ASP A 18 5.34 10.86 19.54
N PHE A 19 5.94 10.73 18.36
CA PHE A 19 7.06 9.79 18.14
C PHE A 19 8.40 10.52 18.18
N ASP A 20 9.10 10.51 19.31
CA ASP A 20 10.41 11.12 19.51
C ASP A 20 11.48 10.65 18.52
N SER A 21 11.26 9.49 17.88
CA SER A 21 12.13 8.90 16.87
C SER A 21 12.03 9.56 15.49
N ILE A 22 11.02 10.38 15.26
CA ILE A 22 10.77 11.07 14.00
C ILE A 22 10.97 12.57 14.21
N LYS A 23 11.84 13.18 13.42
CA LYS A 23 12.06 14.63 13.44
C LYS A 23 11.08 15.34 12.51
N THR A 24 10.86 14.79 11.33
CA THR A 24 10.03 15.43 10.30
C THR A 24 9.25 14.39 9.52
N VAL A 25 7.96 14.66 9.32
CA VAL A 25 7.07 13.91 8.40
C VAL A 25 6.45 14.89 7.41
N PHE A 26 6.43 14.52 6.16
CA PHE A 26 5.80 15.28 5.09
C PHE A 26 4.89 14.40 4.25
N LEU A 27 3.59 14.69 4.26
CA LEU A 27 2.58 13.95 3.50
C LEU A 27 2.60 14.37 2.03
N VAL A 28 2.66 13.38 1.15
CA VAL A 28 2.47 13.51 -0.30
C VAL A 28 1.21 12.75 -0.69
N GLY A 29 0.28 13.42 -1.36
CA GLY A 29 -1.00 12.78 -1.74
C GLY A 29 -1.88 13.68 -2.59
N ASP A 30 -1.51 14.95 -2.79
CA ASP A 30 -2.30 15.87 -3.61
C ASP A 30 -2.32 15.44 -5.08
N GLY A 31 -3.53 15.25 -5.63
CA GLY A 31 -3.74 14.71 -6.98
C GLY A 31 -3.31 13.25 -7.17
N LYS A 32 -2.96 12.52 -6.10
CA LYS A 32 -2.50 11.13 -6.17
C LYS A 32 -3.60 10.14 -5.75
N GLU A 33 -3.49 8.88 -6.19
CA GLU A 33 -4.44 7.83 -5.86
C GLU A 33 -4.33 7.34 -4.40
N PHE A 34 -3.14 7.46 -3.81
CA PHE A 34 -2.85 7.06 -2.44
C PHE A 34 -1.87 8.02 -1.78
N ASN A 35 -1.81 8.00 -0.45
CA ASN A 35 -0.91 8.84 0.31
C ASN A 35 0.41 8.12 0.59
N THR A 36 1.50 8.89 0.54
CA THR A 36 2.84 8.48 0.98
C THR A 36 3.41 9.54 1.91
N VAL A 37 4.43 9.19 2.68
CA VAL A 37 5.15 10.16 3.51
C VAL A 37 6.65 10.11 3.28
N LEU A 38 7.29 11.28 3.32
CA LEU A 38 8.72 11.43 3.48
C LEU A 38 9.00 11.56 4.97
N ILE A 39 9.90 10.74 5.51
CA ILE A 39 10.24 10.74 6.93
C ILE A 39 11.73 11.05 7.11
N TYR A 40 12.03 12.04 7.94
CA TYR A 40 13.38 12.27 8.42
C TYR A 40 13.50 11.82 9.87
N PRO A 41 14.42 10.88 10.17
CA PRO A 41 14.62 10.36 11.52
C PRO A 41 15.16 11.41 12.48
N ASN A 42 14.80 11.31 13.75
CA ASN A 42 15.39 12.13 14.80
C ASN A 42 16.70 11.49 15.30
N PHE A 43 17.79 11.70 14.58
CA PHE A 43 19.11 11.19 14.97
C PHE A 43 19.73 11.90 16.18
N GLU A 44 19.06 12.88 16.75
CA GLU A 44 19.44 13.50 18.04
C GLU A 44 18.94 12.65 19.23
N ASN A 45 17.92 11.82 18.98
CA ASN A 45 17.46 10.82 19.96
C ASN A 45 18.42 9.63 20.00
N GLU A 46 18.94 9.29 21.19
CA GLU A 46 19.94 8.24 21.41
C GLU A 46 19.50 6.87 20.85
N ASN A 47 18.21 6.53 21.01
CA ASN A 47 17.65 5.28 20.52
C ASN A 47 17.68 5.19 18.98
N ILE A 48 17.61 6.33 18.29
CA ILE A 48 17.60 6.42 16.82
C ILE A 48 19.02 6.63 16.27
N ALA A 49 19.91 7.27 17.01
CA ALA A 49 21.30 7.50 16.60
C ALA A 49 22.00 6.20 16.20
N SER A 50 21.72 5.09 16.91
CA SER A 50 22.28 3.76 16.63
C SER A 50 21.84 3.16 15.30
N TYR A 51 20.75 3.66 14.70
CA TYR A 51 20.25 3.22 13.39
C TYR A 51 20.83 4.01 12.21
N ARG A 52 21.72 4.97 12.47
CA ARG A 52 22.38 5.71 11.40
C ARG A 52 23.17 4.74 10.49
N GLY A 53 22.79 4.71 9.20
CA GLY A 53 23.32 3.74 8.23
C GLY A 53 22.63 2.37 8.21
N LYS A 54 21.74 2.06 9.16
CA LYS A 54 20.98 0.80 9.24
C LYS A 54 19.57 0.98 8.64
N THR A 55 19.50 1.14 7.33
CA THR A 55 18.27 1.52 6.64
C THR A 55 17.13 0.50 6.80
N SER A 56 17.42 -0.80 6.84
CA SER A 56 16.40 -1.85 6.98
C SER A 56 15.74 -1.81 8.36
N GLU A 57 16.53 -1.70 9.41
CA GLU A 57 16.05 -1.72 10.80
C GLU A 57 15.18 -0.50 11.12
N ILE A 58 15.64 0.69 10.71
CA ILE A 58 14.87 1.93 10.92
C ILE A 58 13.56 1.92 10.12
N ARG A 59 13.53 1.24 8.98
CA ARG A 59 12.29 1.07 8.19
C ARG A 59 11.27 0.20 8.91
N GLU A 60 11.67 -0.86 9.58
CA GLU A 60 10.73 -1.69 10.37
C GLU A 60 10.10 -0.86 11.50
N LEU A 61 10.91 -0.08 12.21
CA LEU A 61 10.44 0.82 13.26
C LEU A 61 9.38 1.79 12.72
N PHE A 62 9.68 2.48 11.62
CA PHE A 62 8.74 3.45 11.03
C PHE A 62 7.51 2.79 10.43
N SER A 63 7.60 1.57 9.92
CA SER A 63 6.42 0.81 9.48
C SER A 63 5.42 0.65 10.62
N SER A 64 5.87 0.26 11.80
CA SER A 64 5.00 0.09 12.97
C SER A 64 4.33 1.42 13.40
N MET A 65 5.07 2.52 13.35
CA MET A 65 4.53 3.85 13.67
C MET A 65 3.48 4.31 12.67
N ILE A 66 3.74 4.11 11.37
CA ILE A 66 2.77 4.47 10.32
C ILE A 66 1.49 3.63 10.45
N LEU A 67 1.60 2.34 10.75
CA LEU A 67 0.44 1.48 10.99
C LEU A 67 -0.36 1.95 12.21
N SER A 68 0.30 2.37 13.27
CA SER A 68 -0.36 2.97 14.44
C SER A 68 -1.12 4.23 14.03
N VAL A 69 -0.50 5.14 13.26
CA VAL A 69 -1.18 6.35 12.75
C VAL A 69 -2.35 5.97 11.83
N ASN A 70 -2.17 5.00 10.93
CA ASN A 70 -3.20 4.55 10.01
C ASN A 70 -4.46 4.01 10.73
N SER A 71 -4.32 3.49 11.96
CA SER A 71 -5.46 3.00 12.74
C SER A 71 -6.44 4.12 13.14
N PHE A 72 -5.98 5.37 13.20
CA PHE A 72 -6.79 6.56 13.48
C PHE A 72 -7.32 7.26 12.24
N LEU A 73 -6.88 6.82 11.04
CA LEU A 73 -7.23 7.45 9.77
C LEU A 73 -8.37 6.72 9.07
N SER A 74 -9.24 7.50 8.43
CA SER A 74 -10.21 6.93 7.48
C SER A 74 -9.49 6.30 6.29
N PRO A 75 -10.09 5.30 5.62
CA PRO A 75 -9.39 4.56 4.56
C PRO A 75 -8.74 5.45 3.49
N PHE A 76 -9.40 6.53 3.08
CA PHE A 76 -8.85 7.44 2.05
C PHE A 76 -7.69 8.33 2.54
N GLU A 77 -7.51 8.49 3.85
CA GLU A 77 -6.42 9.24 4.47
C GLU A 77 -5.18 8.37 4.71
N ARG A 78 -5.32 7.04 4.72
CA ARG A 78 -4.24 6.11 5.09
C ARG A 78 -3.02 6.24 4.18
N ILE A 79 -1.88 6.09 4.82
CA ILE A 79 -0.55 6.05 4.19
C ILE A 79 -0.30 4.62 3.71
N VAL A 80 0.09 4.46 2.46
CA VAL A 80 0.36 3.15 1.82
C VAL A 80 1.85 2.85 1.73
N ASN A 81 2.64 3.89 1.52
CA ASN A 81 4.08 3.76 1.36
C ASN A 81 4.82 4.95 1.98
N TYR A 82 6.11 4.82 2.19
CA TYR A 82 6.96 5.88 2.72
C TYR A 82 8.42 5.72 2.29
N VAL A 83 9.16 6.79 2.43
CA VAL A 83 10.61 6.79 2.26
C VAL A 83 11.28 7.52 3.41
N VAL A 84 12.39 6.97 3.87
CA VAL A 84 13.30 7.63 4.82
C VAL A 84 14.25 8.51 4.02
N ILE A 85 14.13 9.83 4.20
CA ILE A 85 15.00 10.80 3.51
C ILE A 85 16.32 10.96 4.27
N ASN A 86 17.37 11.31 3.54
CA ASN A 86 18.74 11.40 4.06
C ASN A 86 19.09 12.76 4.66
N ARG A 87 18.24 13.77 4.48
CA ARG A 87 18.37 15.11 5.04
C ARG A 87 17.03 15.69 5.45
N ASP A 88 17.05 16.54 6.44
CA ASP A 88 15.87 17.31 6.85
C ASP A 88 15.59 18.48 5.89
N PHE A 89 14.38 19.03 5.98
CA PHE A 89 14.01 20.25 5.27
C PHE A 89 14.66 21.47 5.91
N SER A 90 14.97 22.49 5.11
CA SER A 90 15.64 23.67 5.59
C SER A 90 15.20 24.97 4.90
N GLU A 91 15.35 26.09 5.62
CA GLU A 91 15.17 27.41 5.05
C GLU A 91 16.18 27.69 3.93
N LYS A 92 17.42 27.20 4.09
CA LYS A 92 18.49 27.37 3.10
C LYS A 92 18.10 26.79 1.73
N ASN A 93 17.39 25.66 1.72
CA ASN A 93 16.89 25.04 0.50
C ASN A 93 15.55 25.62 0.04
N GLY A 94 15.04 26.61 0.76
CA GLY A 94 13.75 27.24 0.48
C GLY A 94 12.54 26.35 0.80
N GLU A 95 12.70 25.33 1.62
CA GLU A 95 11.68 24.33 1.96
C GLU A 95 10.83 24.74 3.15
N LEU A 96 11.39 25.56 4.03
CA LEU A 96 10.73 26.11 5.20
C LEU A 96 10.56 27.62 5.07
N THR A 97 9.56 28.15 5.76
CA THR A 97 9.49 29.59 6.07
C THR A 97 10.34 29.90 7.30
N PRO A 98 10.65 31.17 7.62
CA PRO A 98 11.33 31.55 8.87
C PRO A 98 10.60 31.09 10.14
N LYS A 99 9.30 30.78 10.05
CA LYS A 99 8.49 30.23 11.15
C LYS A 99 8.45 28.69 11.17
N GLY A 100 9.28 28.01 10.33
CA GLY A 100 9.32 26.55 10.25
C GLY A 100 8.18 25.89 9.48
N THR A 101 7.31 26.65 8.83
CA THR A 101 6.19 26.09 8.04
C THR A 101 6.68 25.54 6.71
N PHE A 102 6.16 24.40 6.27
CA PHE A 102 6.49 23.78 5.00
C PHE A 102 6.08 24.60 3.77
N LYS A 103 7.02 24.90 2.91
CA LYS A 103 6.75 25.40 1.54
C LYS A 103 6.52 24.20 0.63
N ARG A 104 5.33 23.60 0.69
CA ARG A 104 5.00 22.30 0.09
C ARG A 104 5.42 22.16 -1.36
N LYS A 105 5.12 23.14 -2.20
CA LYS A 105 5.51 23.12 -3.63
C LYS A 105 7.04 23.02 -3.81
N ARG A 106 7.80 23.65 -2.94
CA ARG A 106 9.27 23.63 -3.00
C ARG A 106 9.82 22.27 -2.56
N ILE A 107 9.27 21.71 -1.48
CA ILE A 107 9.63 20.36 -1.01
C ILE A 107 9.35 19.34 -2.11
N ILE A 108 8.14 19.35 -2.69
CA ILE A 108 7.76 18.42 -3.78
C ILE A 108 8.74 18.51 -4.94
N LYS A 109 9.15 19.72 -5.33
CA LYS A 109 10.13 19.93 -6.40
C LYS A 109 11.52 19.41 -6.04
N ASN A 110 12.00 19.68 -4.81
CA ASN A 110 13.33 19.28 -4.38
C ASN A 110 13.47 17.76 -4.18
N PHE A 111 12.37 17.06 -3.95
CA PHE A 111 12.31 15.61 -3.76
C PHE A 111 11.56 14.91 -4.91
N GLU A 112 11.47 15.55 -6.07
CA GLU A 112 10.67 15.08 -7.21
C GLU A 112 11.04 13.68 -7.66
N GLU A 113 12.31 13.34 -7.77
CA GLU A 113 12.79 12.01 -8.16
C GLU A 113 12.36 10.93 -7.15
N ILE A 114 12.51 11.19 -5.87
CA ILE A 114 12.12 10.28 -4.79
C ILE A 114 10.59 10.08 -4.81
N ILE A 115 9.85 11.16 -4.95
CA ILE A 115 8.39 11.13 -5.02
C ILE A 115 7.93 10.40 -6.27
N ALA A 116 8.53 10.67 -7.44
CA ALA A 116 8.21 9.97 -8.68
C ALA A 116 8.38 8.45 -8.54
N HIS A 117 9.46 8.01 -7.91
CA HIS A 117 9.70 6.59 -7.66
C HIS A 117 8.62 5.94 -6.76
N LEU A 118 8.11 6.66 -5.74
CA LEU A 118 7.03 6.17 -4.87
C LEU A 118 5.71 5.94 -5.64
N TYR A 119 5.50 6.66 -6.74
CA TYR A 119 4.30 6.61 -7.58
C TYR A 119 4.53 5.97 -8.96
N GLU A 120 5.71 5.41 -9.21
CA GLU A 120 6.05 4.77 -10.50
C GLU A 120 5.04 3.66 -10.86
N LYS A 121 4.60 2.89 -9.87
CA LYS A 121 3.59 1.85 -10.03
C LYS A 121 2.42 2.09 -9.08
N ASN A 122 1.21 1.93 -9.60
CA ASN A 122 -0.02 1.98 -8.80
C ASN A 122 -0.39 0.62 -8.18
N TYR A 123 0.50 -0.38 -8.29
CA TYR A 123 0.37 -1.71 -7.71
C TYR A 123 1.67 -2.15 -7.04
N THR A 124 1.55 -3.12 -6.14
CA THR A 124 2.66 -3.87 -5.56
C THR A 124 2.74 -5.21 -6.27
N SER A 125 3.93 -5.55 -6.76
CA SER A 125 4.22 -6.81 -7.44
C SER A 125 4.79 -7.81 -6.45
N LEU A 126 4.12 -8.94 -6.27
CA LEU A 126 4.61 -10.09 -5.53
C LEU A 126 5.01 -11.16 -6.53
N ARG A 127 6.24 -11.67 -6.43
CA ARG A 127 6.78 -12.66 -7.37
C ARG A 127 7.27 -13.89 -6.63
N TYR A 128 6.95 -15.04 -7.22
CA TYR A 128 7.45 -16.35 -6.81
C TYR A 128 7.62 -17.20 -8.06
N ASP A 129 8.83 -17.72 -8.30
CA ASP A 129 9.23 -18.34 -9.57
C ASP A 129 8.90 -17.43 -10.76
N ASN A 130 8.24 -17.94 -11.79
CA ASN A 130 7.80 -17.19 -12.96
C ASN A 130 6.42 -16.54 -12.80
N LYS A 131 5.79 -16.65 -11.63
CA LYS A 131 4.45 -16.11 -11.36
C LYS A 131 4.51 -14.72 -10.73
N GLU A 132 3.54 -13.88 -11.08
CA GLU A 132 3.40 -12.53 -10.52
C GLU A 132 1.96 -12.29 -10.07
N ILE A 133 1.82 -11.71 -8.86
CA ILE A 133 0.54 -11.17 -8.36
C ILE A 133 0.70 -9.66 -8.27
N ARG A 134 -0.23 -8.92 -8.87
CA ARG A 134 -0.29 -7.46 -8.80
C ARG A 134 -1.42 -7.03 -7.89
N ILE A 135 -1.07 -6.40 -6.77
CA ILE A 135 -2.03 -5.90 -5.80
C ILE A 135 -2.10 -4.38 -5.95
N PRO A 136 -3.26 -3.80 -6.34
CA PRO A 136 -3.37 -2.35 -6.46
C PRO A 136 -3.11 -1.64 -5.14
N LYS A 137 -2.43 -0.50 -5.16
CA LYS A 137 -2.13 0.27 -3.94
C LYS A 137 -3.39 0.77 -3.23
N TRP A 138 -4.47 1.01 -3.96
CA TRP A 138 -5.73 1.35 -3.33
C TRP A 138 -6.33 0.18 -2.51
N VAL A 139 -6.09 -1.07 -2.92
CA VAL A 139 -6.48 -2.27 -2.14
C VAL A 139 -5.66 -2.33 -0.85
N ILE A 140 -4.35 -2.09 -0.93
CA ILE A 140 -3.47 -2.04 0.24
C ILE A 140 -3.94 -0.99 1.25
N ARG A 141 -4.35 0.18 0.75
CA ARG A 141 -4.95 1.25 1.54
C ARG A 141 -6.23 0.79 2.24
N GLU A 142 -7.12 0.10 1.53
CA GLU A 142 -8.39 -0.40 2.10
C GLU A 142 -8.16 -1.50 3.15
N ILE A 143 -7.22 -2.42 2.89
CA ILE A 143 -6.81 -3.44 3.87
C ILE A 143 -6.24 -2.78 5.13
N GLY A 144 -5.58 -1.62 5.00
CA GLY A 144 -5.01 -0.85 6.10
C GLY A 144 -3.57 -1.22 6.44
N THR A 145 -2.87 -1.85 5.53
CA THR A 145 -1.45 -2.22 5.66
C THR A 145 -0.54 -1.32 4.81
N LEU A 146 0.76 -1.57 4.87
CA LEU A 146 1.76 -0.94 4.01
C LEU A 146 2.14 -1.88 2.88
N ASP A 147 2.51 -1.30 1.76
CA ASP A 147 2.90 -2.03 0.55
C ASP A 147 4.06 -3.04 0.83
N ARG A 148 5.02 -2.66 1.67
CA ARG A 148 6.15 -3.50 2.07
C ARG A 148 5.84 -4.62 3.07
N ASN A 149 4.66 -4.60 3.68
CA ASN A 149 4.26 -5.57 4.69
C ASN A 149 3.52 -6.76 4.07
N ILE A 150 3.32 -6.76 2.76
CA ILE A 150 2.69 -7.85 2.04
C ILE A 150 3.77 -8.74 1.45
N SER A 151 3.62 -10.04 1.63
CA SER A 151 4.51 -11.06 1.08
C SER A 151 3.71 -12.23 0.53
N TRP A 152 4.32 -12.98 -0.39
CA TRP A 152 3.79 -14.20 -0.95
C TRP A 152 4.90 -15.26 -1.00
N ASP A 153 4.61 -16.43 -0.47
CA ASP A 153 5.55 -17.56 -0.37
C ASP A 153 5.32 -18.65 -1.45
N GLY A 154 4.53 -18.34 -2.48
CA GLY A 154 4.11 -19.27 -3.51
C GLY A 154 2.79 -19.99 -3.21
N LYS A 155 2.32 -19.97 -1.96
CA LYS A 155 1.08 -20.63 -1.51
C LYS A 155 0.15 -19.70 -0.75
N THR A 156 0.71 -18.67 -0.10
CA THR A 156 -0.06 -17.81 0.79
C THR A 156 0.43 -16.37 0.69
N ILE A 157 -0.49 -15.44 0.45
CA ILE A 157 -0.26 -14.03 0.69
C ILE A 157 -0.46 -13.77 2.17
N SER A 158 0.52 -13.15 2.80
CA SER A 158 0.51 -12.83 4.22
C SER A 158 0.79 -11.35 4.46
N LEU A 159 0.17 -10.80 5.50
CA LEU A 159 0.47 -9.47 6.01
C LEU A 159 1.34 -9.60 7.26
N ARG A 160 2.47 -8.88 7.30
CA ARG A 160 3.38 -8.93 8.45
C ARG A 160 2.76 -8.35 9.73
N ASP A 161 1.86 -7.39 9.58
CA ASP A 161 1.23 -6.60 10.62
C ASP A 161 -0.14 -7.12 11.07
N SER A 162 -0.59 -8.23 10.51
CA SER A 162 -1.87 -8.84 10.89
C SER A 162 -1.87 -10.36 10.67
N SER A 163 -2.87 -11.04 11.25
CA SER A 163 -3.08 -12.48 11.03
C SER A 163 -3.77 -12.81 9.70
N LYS A 164 -4.14 -11.79 8.91
CA LYS A 164 -4.82 -11.99 7.63
C LYS A 164 -3.93 -12.72 6.64
N LYS A 165 -4.49 -13.76 6.04
CA LYS A 165 -3.83 -14.59 5.03
C LYS A 165 -4.80 -14.90 3.91
N LEU A 166 -4.27 -15.00 2.70
CA LEU A 166 -5.03 -15.45 1.53
C LEU A 166 -4.30 -16.61 0.89
N SER A 167 -4.97 -17.76 0.83
CA SER A 167 -4.45 -18.93 0.10
C SER A 167 -4.44 -18.64 -1.39
N ILE A 168 -3.29 -18.86 -2.03
CA ILE A 168 -3.11 -18.70 -3.46
C ILE A 168 -2.01 -19.62 -3.95
N SER A 169 -2.33 -20.46 -4.92
CA SER A 169 -1.37 -21.39 -5.52
C SER A 169 -1.68 -21.59 -6.99
N TRP A 170 -0.64 -21.79 -7.79
CA TRP A 170 -0.75 -22.11 -9.22
C TRP A 170 -0.69 -23.62 -9.45
N ASN A 171 -1.53 -24.08 -10.38
CA ASN A 171 -1.52 -25.42 -10.95
C ASN A 171 -1.58 -25.28 -12.48
N ASP A 172 -0.48 -25.53 -13.17
CA ASP A 172 -0.38 -25.37 -14.63
C ASP A 172 -0.98 -24.06 -15.14
N ASN A 173 -2.15 -24.11 -15.78
CA ASN A 173 -2.85 -22.96 -16.36
C ASN A 173 -3.93 -22.36 -15.43
N SER A 174 -3.96 -22.78 -14.16
CA SER A 174 -4.96 -22.31 -13.21
C SER A 174 -4.35 -21.76 -11.94
N VAL A 175 -5.06 -20.82 -11.31
CA VAL A 175 -4.73 -20.30 -10.00
C VAL A 175 -5.87 -20.60 -9.02
N GLN A 176 -5.53 -21.23 -7.90
CA GLN A 176 -6.41 -21.31 -6.74
C GLN A 176 -6.26 -20.00 -5.96
N LEU A 177 -7.34 -19.23 -5.79
CA LEU A 177 -7.38 -17.99 -5.03
C LEU A 177 -8.51 -18.07 -4.01
N GLY A 178 -8.16 -18.16 -2.74
CA GLY A 178 -9.14 -18.43 -1.69
C GLY A 178 -9.90 -19.74 -1.94
N ASP A 179 -11.22 -19.67 -2.04
CA ASP A 179 -12.08 -20.83 -2.18
C ASP A 179 -12.30 -21.31 -3.62
N PHE A 180 -11.84 -20.56 -4.62
CA PHE A 180 -12.11 -20.84 -6.03
C PHE A 180 -10.85 -20.96 -6.87
N SER A 181 -10.97 -21.73 -7.96
CA SER A 181 -9.95 -21.84 -9.01
C SER A 181 -10.35 -21.05 -10.23
N TYR A 182 -9.35 -20.46 -10.89
CA TYR A 182 -9.51 -19.65 -12.09
C TYR A 182 -8.49 -20.05 -13.14
N ILE A 183 -8.89 -20.06 -14.40
CA ILE A 183 -7.97 -20.23 -15.51
C ILE A 183 -7.37 -18.87 -15.85
N LEU A 184 -6.05 -18.81 -16.01
CA LEU A 184 -5.31 -17.62 -16.42
C LEU A 184 -4.63 -17.88 -17.77
N GLU A 185 -4.68 -16.90 -18.66
CA GLU A 185 -3.98 -16.97 -19.96
C GLU A 185 -2.47 -16.78 -19.84
N ASN A 186 -2.01 -16.24 -18.70
CA ASN A 186 -0.59 -15.96 -18.45
C ASN A 186 -0.25 -16.12 -16.96
N ASP A 187 1.03 -15.96 -16.65
CA ASP A 187 1.59 -16.11 -15.30
C ASP A 187 1.38 -14.88 -14.39
N ILE A 188 0.44 -13.99 -14.73
CA ILE A 188 0.17 -12.75 -14.00
C ILE A 188 -1.27 -12.73 -13.52
N LEU A 189 -1.47 -12.66 -12.19
CA LEU A 189 -2.75 -12.38 -11.58
C LEU A 189 -2.84 -10.90 -11.21
N ASP A 190 -3.62 -10.13 -11.97
CA ASP A 190 -3.89 -8.73 -11.67
C ASP A 190 -5.18 -8.61 -10.83
N LEU A 191 -5.01 -8.34 -9.54
CA LEU A 191 -6.14 -8.19 -8.63
C LEU A 191 -6.97 -6.94 -8.90
N ASN A 192 -6.45 -5.93 -9.61
CA ASN A 192 -7.27 -4.78 -9.98
C ASN A 192 -8.39 -5.19 -10.94
N THR A 193 -8.03 -5.93 -11.98
CA THR A 193 -9.00 -6.44 -12.97
C THR A 193 -9.93 -7.48 -12.32
N PHE A 194 -9.40 -8.36 -11.49
CA PHE A 194 -10.17 -9.38 -10.79
C PHE A 194 -11.25 -8.77 -9.88
N ILE A 195 -10.90 -7.76 -9.07
CA ILE A 195 -11.84 -7.11 -8.15
C ILE A 195 -12.95 -6.37 -8.88
N GLN A 196 -12.68 -5.81 -10.06
CA GLN A 196 -13.68 -5.13 -10.87
C GLN A 196 -14.75 -6.07 -11.46
N SER A 197 -14.58 -7.38 -11.29
CA SER A 197 -15.50 -8.41 -11.80
C SER A 197 -16.15 -9.18 -10.65
N PRO A 198 -17.23 -8.68 -10.04
CA PRO A 198 -17.85 -9.28 -8.87
C PRO A 198 -18.29 -10.75 -9.08
N ASN A 199 -18.67 -11.14 -10.29
CA ASN A 199 -19.00 -12.51 -10.63
C ASN A 199 -17.85 -13.50 -10.41
N LEU A 200 -16.61 -13.04 -10.42
CA LEU A 200 -15.44 -13.89 -10.16
C LEU A 200 -15.26 -14.22 -8.68
N TRP A 201 -15.52 -13.28 -7.78
CA TRP A 201 -15.20 -13.43 -6.37
C TRP A 201 -16.42 -13.49 -5.43
N LEU A 202 -17.64 -13.26 -5.91
CA LEU A 202 -18.85 -13.48 -5.12
C LEU A 202 -18.89 -14.93 -4.63
N GLY A 203 -18.99 -15.09 -3.29
CA GLY A 203 -18.96 -16.39 -2.62
C GLY A 203 -17.55 -16.93 -2.36
N ASN A 204 -16.49 -16.22 -2.73
CA ASN A 204 -15.12 -16.55 -2.34
C ASN A 204 -14.85 -15.93 -0.96
N PHE A 205 -15.12 -16.66 0.11
CA PHE A 205 -15.02 -16.16 1.47
C PHE A 205 -13.57 -15.85 1.86
N GLY A 206 -12.61 -16.70 1.52
CA GLY A 206 -11.20 -16.47 1.81
C GLY A 206 -10.69 -15.18 1.17
N PHE A 207 -11.09 -14.90 -0.07
CA PHE A 207 -10.73 -13.66 -0.74
C PHE A 207 -11.40 -12.42 -0.11
N THR A 208 -12.72 -12.50 0.15
CA THR A 208 -13.47 -11.37 0.71
C THR A 208 -13.09 -11.05 2.15
N GLU A 209 -12.74 -12.05 2.95
CA GLU A 209 -12.21 -11.87 4.30
C GLU A 209 -10.85 -11.17 4.28
N PHE A 210 -9.96 -11.57 3.37
CA PHE A 210 -8.65 -10.96 3.23
C PHE A 210 -8.73 -9.47 2.82
N ILE A 211 -9.49 -9.17 1.79
CA ILE A 211 -9.65 -7.79 1.28
C ILE A 211 -10.51 -6.93 2.23
N GLY A 212 -11.49 -7.54 2.90
CA GLY A 212 -12.44 -6.85 3.77
C GLY A 212 -13.67 -6.32 3.03
N THR A 213 -14.60 -5.78 3.80
CA THR A 213 -15.95 -5.37 3.31
C THR A 213 -15.95 -4.18 2.35
N THR A 214 -14.83 -3.46 2.23
CA THR A 214 -14.73 -2.24 1.41
C THR A 214 -14.92 -2.51 -0.08
N ILE A 215 -14.61 -3.74 -0.50
CA ILE A 215 -14.79 -4.19 -1.89
C ILE A 215 -16.25 -4.07 -2.38
N PHE A 216 -17.21 -4.21 -1.47
CA PHE A 216 -18.64 -4.09 -1.78
C PHE A 216 -19.10 -2.65 -2.05
N ARG A 217 -18.27 -1.65 -1.76
CA ARG A 217 -18.56 -0.23 -2.00
C ARG A 217 -18.11 0.29 -3.36
N LEU A 218 -17.42 -0.53 -4.14
CA LEU A 218 -16.97 -0.17 -5.49
C LEU A 218 -18.15 -0.22 -6.46
N ARG A 219 -18.84 0.92 -6.63
CA ARG A 219 -20.00 1.06 -7.52
C ARG A 219 -19.65 1.40 -8.97
N GLU A 220 -18.40 1.54 -9.34
CA GLU A 220 -18.00 1.87 -10.71
C GLU A 220 -17.44 0.64 -11.43
N THR A 221 -18.31 -0.02 -12.20
CA THR A 221 -17.93 -0.97 -13.24
C THR A 221 -17.29 -0.21 -14.40
N LYS A 222 -15.97 -0.15 -14.46
CA LYS A 222 -15.28 0.18 -15.71
C LYS A 222 -15.08 -1.08 -16.50
N LEU A 223 -15.56 -1.04 -17.75
CA LEU A 223 -15.49 -2.12 -18.73
C LEU A 223 -14.06 -2.69 -18.86
N PHE A 224 -13.98 -3.99 -18.93
CA PHE A 224 -12.81 -4.82 -19.13
C PHE A 224 -11.94 -4.40 -20.30
N ASN A 225 -10.63 -4.33 -20.07
CA ASN A 225 -9.61 -4.42 -21.11
C ASN A 225 -8.83 -5.74 -20.93
N GLY A 226 -9.25 -6.79 -21.65
CA GLY A 226 -8.35 -7.79 -22.16
C GLY A 226 -7.83 -8.89 -21.23
N MET A 227 -8.35 -9.11 -20.01
CA MET A 227 -8.09 -10.31 -19.24
C MET A 227 -9.36 -11.16 -19.14
N LEU A 228 -9.34 -12.35 -19.74
CA LEU A 228 -10.37 -13.36 -19.57
C LEU A 228 -10.04 -14.19 -18.33
N PHE A 229 -10.88 -14.10 -17.30
CA PHE A 229 -10.90 -15.05 -16.21
C PHE A 229 -12.10 -15.99 -16.40
N GLU A 230 -11.85 -17.27 -16.39
CA GLU A 230 -12.89 -18.27 -16.34
C GLU A 230 -12.91 -18.88 -14.93
N LYS A 231 -14.03 -18.74 -14.24
CA LYS A 231 -14.24 -19.34 -12.92
C LYS A 231 -14.57 -20.79 -13.10
N VAL A 232 -13.68 -21.67 -12.66
CA VAL A 232 -13.96 -23.11 -12.61
C VAL A 232 -14.58 -23.41 -11.25
N VAL A 233 -15.89 -23.57 -11.20
CA VAL A 233 -16.55 -24.15 -10.02
C VAL A 233 -16.22 -25.62 -10.02
N SER A 234 -15.38 -26.08 -9.07
CA SER A 234 -15.21 -27.50 -8.82
C SER A 234 -16.58 -28.06 -8.43
N GLY A 235 -17.19 -28.83 -9.33
CA GLY A 235 -18.48 -29.44 -9.10
C GLY A 235 -18.39 -30.38 -7.91
N SER A 236 -19.00 -30.03 -6.80
CA SER A 236 -19.53 -31.01 -5.88
C SER A 236 -20.68 -31.70 -6.63
N THR A 237 -20.42 -32.87 -7.16
CA THR A 237 -21.47 -33.81 -7.51
C THR A 237 -22.30 -34.04 -6.27
N VAL A 238 -23.45 -33.44 -6.19
CA VAL A 238 -24.51 -33.83 -5.27
C VAL A 238 -25.04 -35.16 -5.80
N ASN A 239 -24.69 -36.26 -5.12
CA ASN A 239 -25.43 -37.50 -5.21
C ASN A 239 -26.69 -37.40 -4.36
#